data_4d897d5509950a00ce18b4d10f99e6cb
#
_entry.id   4d897d5509950a00ce18b4d10f99e6cb
#
_cell.length_a   1.000
_cell.length_b   1.000
_cell.length_c   1.000
_cell.angle_alpha   90.00
_cell.angle_beta   90.00
_cell.angle_gamma   90.00
#
_symmetry.space_group_name_H-M   'P 1'
#
loop_
_entity.id
_entity.type
_entity.pdbx_description
1 polymer ?
#
loop_
_entity_poly.entity_id
_entity_poly.type
_entity_poly.pdbx_seq_one_letter_code
_entity_poly.pdbx_strand_id
1 'polypeptide(L)'
;MKRRGRGKLTVLAAGLMLLYSSFSSMCDAASLSIQEAVDLALMQNTSLRITEMGEDTAKANLKSARGANSFDLGLSGSLTDGRTNNEARQDNGSLSLRASLPIYTGGKNQANIESAEIGVDAARLKTERAREDLRLAVIEAYYNVLEAQKKIEISQETVEKYQAHLTNVEQLFTAGSKARLDVLRSSVELTNAKQALLKAENDHAVKLMTLKNLLRIDAKEELILTEDFKFVPFHPGMDACVDYAYLHRKDLLIDLYNLKQRELDVKAAKAGYLPSLSLSASTGASERFNPGSDNSHNYQVGLSASWNLFDSGVTEAAVDKAITARDQAELTLVKDKEDISFSVRQLYYSMREAERRFAVTRAAVSEAEEDYYIASEKYRAGQGILLDIIDSQEALATAELNFNSAQYDYARYKAAVENAMGLGLGENPGIADPERTAEREAFFRERGIVPNGPRASRDYRHAKEIIDANTPAKWAEEAEREAAETQEGKGDR
;
A
#
# COMPACT_ATOMS: atom_id res chain seq x y z
N MET A 1 52.43 -33.76 2.23
CA MET A 1 51.82 -34.50 1.11
C MET A 1 50.32 -34.49 1.37
N LYS A 2 49.40 -33.98 0.61
CA LYS A 2 49.16 -33.74 -0.80
C LYS A 2 48.25 -32.51 -0.97
N ARG A 3 48.64 -31.54 -1.80
CA ARG A 3 47.77 -30.53 -2.39
C ARG A 3 46.84 -31.20 -3.41
N ARG A 4 45.57 -30.84 -3.43
CA ARG A 4 44.75 -30.74 -4.66
C ARG A 4 43.30 -30.35 -4.28
N GLY A 5 42.81 -29.28 -4.91
CA GLY A 5 41.38 -28.94 -4.91
C GLY A 5 41.04 -27.46 -4.96
N ARG A 6 41.88 -26.59 -5.55
CA ARG A 6 41.54 -25.18 -5.85
C ARG A 6 41.54 -24.99 -7.36
N GLY A 7 40.43 -25.32 -8.04
CA GLY A 7 40.41 -25.21 -9.50
C GLY A 7 39.03 -25.23 -10.17
N LYS A 8 37.92 -25.15 -9.43
CA LYS A 8 36.60 -25.17 -10.07
C LYS A 8 35.65 -24.06 -9.60
N LEU A 9 36.07 -23.12 -8.75
CA LEU A 9 35.24 -21.99 -8.31
C LEU A 9 35.53 -20.67 -9.07
N THR A 10 36.59 -20.63 -9.86
CA THR A 10 37.00 -19.40 -10.59
C THR A 10 36.40 -19.24 -11.98
N VAL A 11 35.77 -20.27 -12.54
CA VAL A 11 35.18 -20.19 -13.90
C VAL A 11 33.70 -19.74 -13.86
N LEU A 12 33.00 -19.94 -12.75
CA LEU A 12 31.62 -19.49 -12.60
C LEU A 12 31.50 -17.99 -12.22
N ALA A 13 32.53 -17.43 -11.60
CA ALA A 13 32.55 -15.99 -11.27
C ALA A 13 32.88 -15.09 -12.47
N ALA A 14 33.59 -15.60 -13.49
CA ALA A 14 33.94 -14.86 -14.69
C ALA A 14 32.75 -14.77 -15.71
N GLY A 15 31.84 -15.74 -15.66
CA GLY A 15 30.62 -15.73 -16.52
C GLY A 15 29.53 -14.76 -16.05
N LEU A 16 29.46 -14.47 -14.76
CA LEU A 16 28.49 -13.53 -14.19
C LEU A 16 28.94 -12.06 -14.28
N MET A 17 30.27 -11.81 -14.38
CA MET A 17 30.80 -10.44 -14.55
C MET A 17 30.74 -9.93 -16.00
N LEU A 18 30.59 -10.80 -16.98
CA LEU A 18 30.48 -10.40 -18.39
C LEU A 18 29.06 -10.06 -18.83
N LEU A 19 28.04 -10.37 -18.02
CA LEU A 19 26.66 -9.92 -18.25
C LEU A 19 26.36 -8.57 -17.58
N TYR A 20 27.26 -8.07 -16.70
CA TYR A 20 27.09 -6.78 -16.02
C TYR A 20 27.77 -5.60 -16.73
N SER A 21 28.58 -5.87 -17.77
CA SER A 21 29.34 -4.82 -18.48
C SER A 21 28.72 -4.34 -19.79
N SER A 22 27.50 -4.76 -20.13
CA SER A 22 26.77 -4.31 -21.34
C SER A 22 25.67 -3.30 -21.06
N PHE A 23 25.55 -2.78 -19.83
CA PHE A 23 24.53 -1.79 -19.44
C PHE A 23 25.15 -0.42 -19.16
N SER A 24 26.26 -0.09 -19.82
CA SER A 24 26.86 1.24 -19.71
C SER A 24 26.73 1.97 -21.04
N SER A 25 26.03 3.08 -20.98
CA SER A 25 25.96 4.17 -21.97
C SER A 25 25.08 3.94 -23.22
N MET A 26 23.78 3.94 -22.99
CA MET A 26 22.90 4.78 -23.81
C MET A 26 22.09 5.65 -22.85
N CYS A 27 22.27 6.96 -22.94
CA CYS A 27 21.38 7.95 -22.36
C CYS A 27 20.10 7.93 -23.22
N ASP A 28 19.40 6.79 -23.22
CA ASP A 28 18.04 6.70 -23.71
C ASP A 28 17.13 7.13 -22.56
N ALA A 29 16.37 8.18 -22.80
CA ALA A 29 15.31 8.58 -21.88
C ALA A 29 14.49 7.32 -21.56
N ALA A 30 14.41 6.95 -20.27
CA ALA A 30 13.70 5.75 -19.86
C ALA A 30 12.22 5.94 -20.19
N SER A 31 11.76 5.25 -21.25
CA SER A 31 10.35 5.25 -21.64
C SER A 31 9.63 4.21 -20.79
N LEU A 32 8.70 4.64 -19.94
CA LEU A 32 7.99 3.77 -18.99
C LEU A 32 6.49 3.76 -19.27
N SER A 33 5.94 2.57 -19.39
CA SER A 33 4.49 2.30 -19.26
C SER A 33 4.08 2.28 -17.78
N ILE A 34 2.78 2.33 -17.51
CA ILE A 34 2.26 2.23 -16.12
C ILE A 34 2.70 0.93 -15.46
N GLN A 35 2.64 -0.21 -16.19
CA GLN A 35 3.01 -1.49 -15.64
C GLN A 35 4.51 -1.57 -15.33
N GLU A 36 5.37 -1.09 -16.22
CA GLU A 36 6.82 -1.03 -15.99
C GLU A 36 7.17 -0.12 -14.81
N ALA A 37 6.48 1.02 -14.67
CA ALA A 37 6.63 1.91 -13.52
C ALA A 37 6.25 1.21 -12.20
N VAL A 38 5.14 0.48 -12.18
CA VAL A 38 4.72 -0.31 -11.00
C VAL A 38 5.75 -1.39 -10.68
N ASP A 39 6.21 -2.15 -11.66
CA ASP A 39 7.18 -3.23 -11.46
C ASP A 39 8.52 -2.68 -10.94
N LEU A 40 8.97 -1.55 -11.48
CA LEU A 40 10.18 -0.87 -11.02
C LEU A 40 10.04 -0.39 -9.55
N ALA A 41 8.91 0.22 -9.21
CA ALA A 41 8.63 0.64 -7.85
C ALA A 41 8.63 -0.55 -6.87
N LEU A 42 7.97 -1.65 -7.22
CA LEU A 42 7.92 -2.86 -6.41
C LEU A 42 9.33 -3.48 -6.17
N MET A 43 10.24 -3.32 -7.13
CA MET A 43 11.62 -3.80 -6.99
C MET A 43 12.50 -2.89 -6.13
N GLN A 44 12.30 -1.58 -6.20
CA GLN A 44 13.27 -0.61 -5.67
C GLN A 44 12.77 0.22 -4.47
N ASN A 45 11.46 0.22 -4.19
CA ASN A 45 10.90 1.08 -3.16
C ASN A 45 11.37 0.72 -1.75
N THR A 46 11.97 1.68 -1.06
CA THR A 46 12.55 1.46 0.27
C THR A 46 11.49 1.22 1.35
N SER A 47 10.31 1.87 1.25
CA SER A 47 9.24 1.67 2.23
C SER A 47 8.67 0.25 2.16
N LEU A 48 8.52 -0.29 0.94
CA LEU A 48 8.15 -1.69 0.75
C LEU A 48 9.21 -2.62 1.33
N ARG A 49 10.50 -2.35 1.09
CA ARG A 49 11.61 -3.15 1.63
C ARG A 49 11.64 -3.17 3.15
N ILE A 50 11.34 -2.03 3.80
CA ILE A 50 11.20 -1.95 5.27
C ILE A 50 10.04 -2.85 5.74
N THR A 51 8.92 -2.87 5.04
CA THR A 51 7.78 -3.72 5.38
C THR A 51 8.12 -5.20 5.19
N GLU A 52 8.84 -5.58 4.14
CA GLU A 52 9.34 -6.94 3.93
C GLU A 52 10.27 -7.41 5.06
N MET A 53 11.16 -6.53 5.57
CA MET A 53 11.97 -6.83 6.75
C MET A 53 11.13 -7.07 8.01
N GLY A 54 9.88 -6.59 8.05
CA GLY A 54 8.91 -6.90 9.09
C GLY A 54 8.58 -8.40 9.17
N GLU A 55 8.57 -9.11 8.02
CA GLU A 55 8.39 -10.57 8.00
C GLU A 55 9.57 -11.30 8.67
N ASP A 56 10.80 -10.84 8.43
CA ASP A 56 11.98 -11.46 9.06
C ASP A 56 12.00 -11.18 10.56
N THR A 57 11.52 -10.02 10.99
CA THR A 57 11.31 -9.72 12.40
C THR A 57 10.27 -10.66 13.02
N ALA A 58 9.14 -10.89 12.34
CA ALA A 58 8.11 -11.83 12.80
C ALA A 58 8.64 -13.28 12.86
N LYS A 59 9.43 -13.73 11.88
CA LYS A 59 10.11 -15.04 11.90
C LYS A 59 11.10 -15.15 13.06
N ALA A 60 11.86 -14.08 13.35
CA ALA A 60 12.76 -14.03 14.51
C ALA A 60 11.99 -14.11 15.83
N ASN A 61 10.83 -13.43 15.95
CA ASN A 61 9.95 -13.52 17.12
C ASN A 61 9.42 -14.95 17.31
N LEU A 62 9.00 -15.62 16.23
CA LEU A 62 8.60 -17.03 16.27
C LEU A 62 9.75 -17.93 16.74
N LYS A 63 10.95 -17.72 16.22
CA LYS A 63 12.14 -18.45 16.67
C LYS A 63 12.41 -18.23 18.16
N SER A 64 12.26 -16.98 18.64
CA SER A 64 12.38 -16.63 20.06
C SER A 64 11.32 -17.32 20.91
N ALA A 65 10.04 -17.31 20.48
CA ALA A 65 8.95 -17.98 21.19
C ALA A 65 9.16 -19.49 21.30
N ARG A 66 9.64 -20.15 20.21
CA ARG A 66 10.01 -21.56 20.23
C ARG A 66 11.21 -21.82 21.12
N GLY A 67 12.21 -20.93 21.11
CA GLY A 67 13.39 -20.99 21.97
C GLY A 67 13.01 -20.91 23.45
N ALA A 68 12.06 -20.06 23.83
CA ALA A 68 11.57 -19.95 25.19
C ALA A 68 10.89 -21.24 25.72
N ASN A 69 10.46 -22.14 24.84
CA ASN A 69 9.91 -23.46 25.16
C ASN A 69 10.99 -24.59 25.05
N SER A 70 12.24 -24.24 24.82
CA SER A 70 13.36 -25.15 24.67
C SER A 70 14.30 -25.08 25.88
N PHE A 71 15.36 -25.88 25.87
CA PHE A 71 16.33 -25.80 26.95
C PHE A 71 17.22 -24.56 26.82
N ASP A 72 17.52 -23.96 27.98
CA ASP A 72 18.49 -22.87 28.12
C ASP A 72 19.75 -23.33 28.82
N LEU A 73 20.90 -22.87 28.36
CA LEU A 73 22.22 -23.15 28.95
C LEU A 73 22.94 -21.82 29.18
N GLY A 74 23.13 -21.50 30.46
CA GLY A 74 23.76 -20.26 30.90
C GLY A 74 25.05 -20.55 31.69
N LEU A 75 26.10 -19.80 31.41
CA LEU A 75 27.34 -19.75 32.20
C LEU A 75 27.34 -18.39 32.93
N SER A 76 27.50 -18.43 34.25
CA SER A 76 27.64 -17.24 35.07
C SER A 76 28.86 -17.31 35.93
N GLY A 77 29.58 -16.18 36.07
CA GLY A 77 30.73 -16.03 36.95
C GLY A 77 30.51 -14.79 37.83
N SER A 78 30.88 -14.87 39.09
CA SER A 78 30.89 -13.74 40.01
C SER A 78 32.19 -13.71 40.84
N LEU A 79 32.67 -12.48 41.04
CA LEU A 79 33.74 -12.19 42.01
C LEU A 79 33.14 -11.21 43.01
N THR A 80 33.17 -11.58 44.28
CA THR A 80 32.60 -10.79 45.37
C THR A 80 33.65 -10.51 46.40
N ASP A 81 33.90 -9.25 46.72
CA ASP A 81 34.71 -8.81 47.87
C ASP A 81 33.73 -8.25 48.92
N GLY A 82 33.69 -8.85 50.05
CA GLY A 82 32.77 -8.48 51.12
C GLY A 82 33.46 -8.45 52.49
N ARG A 83 33.08 -7.48 53.31
CA ARG A 83 33.50 -7.39 54.70
C ARG A 83 32.30 -7.26 55.60
N THR A 84 32.11 -8.20 56.49
CA THR A 84 31.07 -8.13 57.53
C THR A 84 31.72 -7.60 58.82
N ASN A 85 30.99 -6.84 59.60
CA ASN A 85 31.46 -6.31 60.89
C ASN A 85 31.97 -7.45 61.77
N ASN A 86 33.25 -7.38 62.17
CA ASN A 86 33.98 -8.35 62.99
C ASN A 86 34.44 -9.64 62.30
N GLU A 87 34.30 -9.81 60.98
CA GLU A 87 34.89 -10.96 60.28
C GLU A 87 36.02 -10.53 59.33
N ALA A 88 36.89 -11.45 59.01
CA ALA A 88 37.93 -11.23 58.03
C ALA A 88 37.29 -10.95 56.64
N ARG A 89 37.95 -10.11 55.84
CA ARG A 89 37.63 -9.89 54.44
C ARG A 89 37.42 -11.21 53.75
N GLN A 90 36.30 -11.35 53.03
CA GLN A 90 35.95 -12.56 52.28
C GLN A 90 35.92 -12.24 50.80
N ASP A 91 36.91 -12.72 50.09
CA ASP A 91 36.95 -12.64 48.64
C ASP A 91 36.48 -13.98 48.06
N ASN A 92 35.33 -13.99 47.37
CA ASN A 92 34.73 -15.19 46.81
C ASN A 92 34.67 -15.11 45.28
N GLY A 93 35.17 -16.10 44.61
CA GLY A 93 34.96 -16.33 43.18
C GLY A 93 33.97 -17.48 42.97
N SER A 94 33.03 -17.37 42.09
CA SER A 94 32.17 -18.48 41.68
C SER A 94 32.00 -18.55 40.19
N LEU A 95 31.96 -19.77 39.65
CA LEU A 95 31.61 -20.06 38.29
C LEU A 95 30.53 -21.13 38.29
N SER A 96 29.41 -20.88 37.61
CA SER A 96 28.30 -21.83 37.51
C SER A 96 27.80 -21.99 36.10
N LEU A 97 27.58 -23.23 35.68
CA LEU A 97 26.89 -23.62 34.48
C LEU A 97 25.52 -24.14 34.85
N ARG A 98 24.47 -23.56 34.24
CA ARG A 98 23.08 -23.92 34.49
C ARG A 98 22.39 -24.27 33.20
N ALA A 99 21.69 -25.40 33.18
CA ALA A 99 20.73 -25.75 32.15
C ALA A 99 19.34 -25.75 32.74
N SER A 100 18.36 -25.22 31.99
CA SER A 100 16.95 -25.25 32.38
C SER A 100 16.05 -25.60 31.21
N LEU A 101 14.99 -26.38 31.46
CA LEU A 101 14.01 -26.81 30.50
C LEU A 101 12.61 -26.63 31.08
N PRO A 102 11.75 -25.77 30.54
CA PRO A 102 10.35 -25.68 30.93
C PRO A 102 9.62 -26.94 30.40
N ILE A 103 9.09 -27.77 31.31
CA ILE A 103 8.35 -28.98 30.96
C ILE A 103 6.86 -28.66 30.78
N TYR A 104 6.33 -27.81 31.67
CA TYR A 104 4.94 -27.38 31.63
C TYR A 104 4.81 -25.94 32.14
N THR A 105 4.10 -25.10 31.40
CA THR A 105 3.92 -23.67 31.70
C THR A 105 2.45 -23.27 31.73
N GLY A 106 1.55 -24.20 32.07
CA GLY A 106 0.10 -23.93 32.04
C GLY A 106 -0.45 -23.69 30.61
N GLY A 107 0.31 -24.02 29.57
CA GLY A 107 -0.06 -23.72 28.17
C GLY A 107 0.39 -22.34 27.68
N LYS A 108 1.04 -21.52 28.51
CA LYS A 108 1.51 -20.18 28.15
C LYS A 108 2.46 -20.19 26.96
N ASN A 109 3.50 -21.02 27.01
CA ASN A 109 4.50 -21.08 25.96
C ASN A 109 3.89 -21.55 24.62
N GLN A 110 2.96 -22.53 24.68
CA GLN A 110 2.25 -23.00 23.49
C GLN A 110 1.39 -21.90 22.86
N ALA A 111 0.64 -21.14 23.68
CA ALA A 111 -0.15 -20.01 23.22
C ALA A 111 0.74 -18.89 22.59
N ASN A 112 1.90 -18.62 23.19
CA ASN A 112 2.85 -17.65 22.66
C ASN A 112 3.45 -18.09 21.31
N ILE A 113 3.75 -19.39 21.16
CA ILE A 113 4.25 -19.94 19.88
C ILE A 113 3.17 -19.81 18.80
N GLU A 114 1.94 -20.23 19.08
CA GLU A 114 0.81 -20.13 18.16
C GLU A 114 0.51 -18.65 17.79
N SER A 115 0.57 -17.75 18.76
CA SER A 115 0.44 -16.29 18.52
C SER A 115 1.55 -15.76 17.62
N ALA A 116 2.79 -16.21 17.82
CA ALA A 116 3.92 -15.80 16.98
C ALA A 116 3.84 -16.40 15.55
N GLU A 117 3.28 -17.60 15.37
CA GLU A 117 3.01 -18.20 14.05
C GLU A 117 1.99 -17.37 13.27
N ILE A 118 0.88 -17.01 13.91
CA ILE A 118 -0.11 -16.09 13.34
C ILE A 118 0.52 -14.74 13.03
N GLY A 119 1.45 -14.27 13.87
CA GLY A 119 2.19 -13.03 13.65
C GLY A 119 3.03 -13.04 12.35
N VAL A 120 3.58 -14.20 11.97
CA VAL A 120 4.29 -14.33 10.67
C VAL A 120 3.31 -14.21 9.50
N ASP A 121 2.15 -14.86 9.58
CA ASP A 121 1.14 -14.79 8.54
C ASP A 121 0.57 -13.36 8.40
N ALA A 122 0.32 -12.69 9.52
CA ALA A 122 -0.11 -11.29 9.54
C ALA A 122 0.95 -10.35 8.91
N ALA A 123 2.23 -10.56 9.21
CA ALA A 123 3.32 -9.78 8.62
C ALA A 123 3.40 -9.96 7.10
N ARG A 124 3.18 -11.19 6.60
CA ARG A 124 3.13 -11.47 5.16
C ARG A 124 1.98 -10.73 4.48
N LEU A 125 0.77 -10.80 5.06
CA LEU A 125 -0.39 -10.06 4.52
C LEU A 125 -0.16 -8.54 4.53
N LYS A 126 0.54 -8.03 5.56
CA LYS A 126 0.93 -6.63 5.62
C LYS A 126 1.87 -6.24 4.47
N THR A 127 2.79 -7.11 4.09
CA THR A 127 3.66 -6.91 2.92
C THR A 127 2.84 -6.92 1.63
N GLU A 128 1.90 -7.85 1.48
CA GLU A 128 1.01 -7.90 0.31
C GLU A 128 0.16 -6.62 0.20
N ARG A 129 -0.40 -6.15 1.32
CA ARG A 129 -1.15 -4.89 1.35
C ARG A 129 -0.28 -3.69 0.98
N ALA A 130 0.94 -3.62 1.50
CA ALA A 130 1.88 -2.55 1.15
C ALA A 130 2.24 -2.53 -0.35
N ARG A 131 2.28 -3.68 -1.02
CA ARG A 131 2.45 -3.77 -2.47
C ARG A 131 1.25 -3.23 -3.23
N GLU A 132 0.03 -3.53 -2.78
CA GLU A 132 -1.19 -2.99 -3.37
C GLU A 132 -1.27 -1.46 -3.23
N ASP A 133 -0.94 -0.94 -2.06
CA ASP A 133 -0.94 0.50 -1.79
C ASP A 133 0.16 1.23 -2.59
N LEU A 134 1.35 0.62 -2.72
CA LEU A 134 2.42 1.17 -3.56
C LEU A 134 2.01 1.21 -5.03
N ARG A 135 1.36 0.15 -5.53
CA ARG A 135 0.81 0.12 -6.89
C ARG A 135 -0.14 1.28 -7.13
N LEU A 136 -1.11 1.49 -6.23
CA LEU A 136 -2.03 2.62 -6.33
C LEU A 136 -1.28 3.96 -6.34
N ALA A 137 -0.34 4.16 -5.41
CA ALA A 137 0.42 5.39 -5.33
C ALA A 137 1.22 5.69 -6.62
N VAL A 138 1.78 4.66 -7.26
CA VAL A 138 2.49 4.81 -8.54
C VAL A 138 1.52 5.14 -9.67
N ILE A 139 0.38 4.46 -9.76
CA ILE A 139 -0.65 4.73 -10.79
C ILE A 139 -1.17 6.17 -10.65
N GLU A 140 -1.49 6.60 -9.45
CA GLU A 140 -1.94 7.97 -9.19
C GLU A 140 -0.86 9.00 -9.56
N ALA A 141 0.40 8.77 -9.16
CA ALA A 141 1.50 9.66 -9.48
C ALA A 141 1.76 9.71 -11.00
N TYR A 142 1.65 8.58 -11.70
CA TYR A 142 1.79 8.49 -13.14
C TYR A 142 0.73 9.33 -13.87
N TYR A 143 -0.55 9.14 -13.52
CA TYR A 143 -1.63 9.93 -14.11
C TYR A 143 -1.57 11.41 -13.72
N ASN A 144 -1.09 11.73 -12.52
CA ASN A 144 -0.85 13.12 -12.13
C ASN A 144 0.20 13.81 -13.01
N VAL A 145 1.26 13.10 -13.44
CA VAL A 145 2.27 13.64 -14.36
C VAL A 145 1.66 13.86 -15.74
N LEU A 146 0.91 12.87 -16.28
CA LEU A 146 0.25 12.99 -17.58
C LEU A 146 -0.75 14.14 -17.62
N GLU A 147 -1.57 14.29 -16.58
CA GLU A 147 -2.50 15.40 -16.43
C GLU A 147 -1.79 16.75 -16.47
N ALA A 148 -0.67 16.86 -15.73
CA ALA A 148 0.10 18.09 -15.69
C ALA A 148 0.83 18.38 -17.02
N GLN A 149 1.31 17.35 -17.70
CA GLN A 149 1.87 17.49 -19.04
C GLN A 149 0.82 18.03 -20.03
N LYS A 150 -0.38 17.45 -20.03
CA LYS A 150 -1.48 17.91 -20.87
C LYS A 150 -1.91 19.34 -20.54
N LYS A 151 -1.87 19.70 -19.26
CA LYS A 151 -2.12 21.07 -18.82
C LYS A 151 -1.09 22.08 -19.35
N ILE A 152 0.20 21.69 -19.48
CA ILE A 152 1.21 22.53 -20.13
C ILE A 152 0.83 22.74 -21.59
N GLU A 153 0.48 21.67 -22.33
CA GLU A 153 0.08 21.76 -23.75
C GLU A 153 -1.09 22.74 -23.94
N ILE A 154 -2.16 22.61 -23.13
CA ILE A 154 -3.33 23.51 -23.15
C ILE A 154 -2.91 24.96 -22.82
N SER A 155 -2.09 25.14 -21.79
CA SER A 155 -1.64 26.48 -21.39
C SER A 155 -0.74 27.13 -22.46
N GLN A 156 0.10 26.35 -23.13
CA GLN A 156 0.96 26.83 -24.22
C GLN A 156 0.11 27.23 -25.44
N GLU A 157 -0.85 26.40 -25.84
CA GLU A 157 -1.79 26.74 -26.90
C GLU A 157 -2.58 28.02 -26.58
N THR A 158 -2.99 28.20 -25.33
CA THR A 158 -3.64 29.41 -24.84
C THR A 158 -2.75 30.63 -25.00
N VAL A 159 -1.47 30.53 -24.64
CA VAL A 159 -0.48 31.62 -24.84
C VAL A 159 -0.32 31.95 -26.31
N GLU A 160 -0.23 30.94 -27.19
CA GLU A 160 -0.13 31.13 -28.64
C GLU A 160 -1.35 31.85 -29.22
N LYS A 161 -2.56 31.47 -28.80
CA LYS A 161 -3.82 32.13 -29.20
C LYS A 161 -3.85 33.59 -28.76
N TYR A 162 -3.50 33.90 -27.51
CA TYR A 162 -3.44 35.30 -27.03
C TYR A 162 -2.31 36.11 -27.68
N GLN A 163 -1.17 35.49 -28.01
CA GLN A 163 -0.10 36.18 -28.73
C GLN A 163 -0.51 36.55 -30.16
N ALA A 164 -1.16 35.61 -30.87
CA ALA A 164 -1.70 35.86 -32.22
C ALA A 164 -2.79 36.95 -32.18
N HIS A 165 -3.64 36.90 -31.16
CA HIS A 165 -4.68 37.91 -30.98
C HIS A 165 -4.07 39.30 -30.72
N LEU A 166 -3.10 39.45 -29.82
CA LEU A 166 -2.40 40.72 -29.55
C LEU A 166 -1.78 41.28 -30.82
N THR A 167 -1.08 40.45 -31.60
CA THR A 167 -0.47 40.86 -32.87
C THR A 167 -1.50 41.42 -33.84
N ASN A 168 -2.67 40.79 -33.95
CA ASN A 168 -3.78 41.25 -34.77
C ASN A 168 -4.34 42.60 -34.29
N VAL A 169 -4.55 42.76 -32.97
CA VAL A 169 -5.04 44.00 -32.37
C VAL A 169 -4.06 45.14 -32.58
N GLU A 170 -2.74 44.91 -32.47
CA GLU A 170 -1.67 45.87 -32.72
C GLU A 170 -1.66 46.38 -34.20
N GLN A 171 -1.88 45.44 -35.13
CA GLN A 171 -2.00 45.77 -36.57
C GLN A 171 -3.24 46.63 -36.84
N LEU A 172 -4.38 46.29 -36.24
CA LEU A 172 -5.63 47.06 -36.35
C LEU A 172 -5.53 48.44 -35.71
N PHE A 173 -4.79 48.54 -34.58
CA PHE A 173 -4.49 49.84 -33.92
C PHE A 173 -3.64 50.70 -34.81
N THR A 174 -2.57 50.14 -35.43
CA THR A 174 -1.73 50.87 -36.38
C THR A 174 -2.48 51.35 -37.59
N ALA A 175 -3.45 50.57 -38.09
CA ALA A 175 -4.37 50.95 -39.13
C ALA A 175 -5.47 51.94 -38.72
N GLY A 176 -5.49 52.36 -37.41
CA GLY A 176 -6.48 53.34 -36.88
C GLY A 176 -7.86 52.73 -36.60
N SER A 177 -8.03 51.40 -36.72
CA SER A 177 -9.33 50.72 -36.60
C SER A 177 -9.68 50.33 -35.17
N LYS A 178 -8.72 50.27 -34.23
CA LYS A 178 -8.91 49.88 -32.83
C LYS A 178 -8.29 50.86 -31.87
N ALA A 179 -8.73 50.86 -30.62
CA ALA A 179 -8.26 51.74 -29.55
C ALA A 179 -7.00 51.19 -28.88
N ARG A 180 -6.16 52.07 -28.31
CA ARG A 180 -5.02 51.68 -27.48
C ARG A 180 -5.43 50.87 -26.27
N LEU A 181 -6.65 51.02 -25.76
CA LEU A 181 -7.25 50.23 -24.67
C LEU A 181 -7.29 48.77 -25.02
N ASP A 182 -7.65 48.41 -26.28
CA ASP A 182 -7.77 47.02 -26.74
C ASP A 182 -6.37 46.35 -26.76
N VAL A 183 -5.34 47.08 -27.21
CA VAL A 183 -3.93 46.59 -27.15
C VAL A 183 -3.51 46.28 -25.71
N LEU A 184 -3.77 47.24 -24.79
CA LEU A 184 -3.41 47.05 -23.38
C LEU A 184 -4.13 45.87 -22.73
N ARG A 185 -5.45 45.70 -22.99
CA ARG A 185 -6.20 44.57 -22.49
C ARG A 185 -5.67 43.23 -23.03
N SER A 186 -5.45 43.14 -24.33
CA SER A 186 -4.87 41.93 -24.94
C SER A 186 -3.47 41.61 -24.40
N SER A 187 -2.66 42.63 -24.09
CA SER A 187 -1.35 42.43 -23.47
C SER A 187 -1.42 41.92 -22.03
N VAL A 188 -2.44 42.37 -21.28
CA VAL A 188 -2.69 41.86 -19.90
C VAL A 188 -3.06 40.38 -19.96
N GLU A 189 -4.00 40.00 -20.85
CA GLU A 189 -4.44 38.60 -20.97
C GLU A 189 -3.29 37.66 -21.43
N LEU A 190 -2.46 38.11 -22.36
CA LEU A 190 -1.24 37.38 -22.72
C LEU A 190 -0.31 37.19 -21.52
N THR A 191 -0.16 38.21 -20.67
CA THR A 191 0.69 38.13 -19.48
C THR A 191 0.10 37.14 -18.47
N ASN A 192 -1.21 37.14 -18.26
CA ASN A 192 -1.92 36.19 -17.42
C ASN A 192 -1.75 34.75 -17.93
N ALA A 193 -1.89 34.53 -19.24
CA ALA A 193 -1.68 33.22 -19.85
C ALA A 193 -0.22 32.72 -19.69
N LYS A 194 0.76 33.58 -19.87
CA LYS A 194 2.18 33.24 -19.61
C LYS A 194 2.42 32.87 -18.15
N GLN A 195 1.80 33.58 -17.21
CA GLN A 195 1.88 33.22 -15.79
C GLN A 195 1.24 31.84 -15.51
N ALA A 196 0.10 31.55 -16.13
CA ALA A 196 -0.56 30.24 -16.01
C ALA A 196 0.33 29.11 -16.56
N LEU A 197 0.99 29.33 -17.70
CA LEU A 197 1.95 28.38 -18.27
C LEU A 197 3.13 28.10 -17.32
N LEU A 198 3.77 29.13 -16.79
CA LEU A 198 4.86 28.97 -15.80
C LEU A 198 4.43 28.16 -14.57
N LYS A 199 3.19 28.37 -14.11
CA LYS A 199 2.62 27.61 -13.01
C LYS A 199 2.39 26.14 -13.39
N ALA A 200 1.92 25.86 -14.61
CA ALA A 200 1.71 24.50 -15.11
C ALA A 200 3.05 23.76 -15.26
N GLU A 201 4.09 24.41 -15.78
CA GLU A 201 5.45 23.85 -15.89
C GLU A 201 6.03 23.48 -14.52
N ASN A 202 5.88 24.35 -13.53
CA ASN A 202 6.33 24.06 -12.17
C ASN A 202 5.53 22.90 -11.53
N ASP A 203 4.20 22.86 -11.71
CA ASP A 203 3.34 21.78 -11.21
C ASP A 203 3.75 20.42 -11.80
N HIS A 204 3.99 20.37 -13.12
CA HIS A 204 4.52 19.19 -13.79
C HIS A 204 5.87 18.75 -13.22
N ALA A 205 6.81 19.68 -13.03
CA ALA A 205 8.12 19.37 -12.46
C ALA A 205 8.01 18.74 -11.07
N VAL A 206 7.12 19.27 -10.20
CA VAL A 206 6.89 18.75 -8.86
C VAL A 206 6.25 17.35 -8.93
N LYS A 207 5.25 17.13 -9.79
CA LYS A 207 4.58 15.82 -9.95
C LYS A 207 5.55 14.77 -10.51
N LEU A 208 6.39 15.16 -11.49
CA LEU A 208 7.43 14.30 -12.04
C LEU A 208 8.47 13.91 -10.98
N MET A 209 8.90 14.85 -10.14
CA MET A 209 9.78 14.54 -9.01
C MET A 209 9.15 13.59 -8.01
N THR A 210 7.85 13.72 -7.76
CA THR A 210 7.10 12.79 -6.88
C THR A 210 7.11 11.38 -7.46
N LEU A 211 6.84 11.22 -8.75
CA LEU A 211 6.89 9.92 -9.43
C LEU A 211 8.31 9.33 -9.39
N LYS A 212 9.34 10.13 -9.74
CA LYS A 212 10.74 9.69 -9.67
C LYS A 212 11.14 9.22 -8.28
N ASN A 213 10.67 9.89 -7.24
CA ASN A 213 10.93 9.51 -5.85
C ASN A 213 10.28 8.15 -5.50
N LEU A 214 9.05 7.89 -5.94
CA LEU A 214 8.39 6.59 -5.76
C LEU A 214 9.13 5.47 -6.48
N LEU A 215 9.61 5.74 -7.71
CA LEU A 215 10.35 4.81 -8.55
C LEU A 215 11.84 4.68 -8.17
N ARG A 216 12.35 5.54 -7.28
CA ARG A 216 13.77 5.62 -6.90
C ARG A 216 14.70 5.90 -8.09
N ILE A 217 14.22 6.64 -9.08
CA ILE A 217 14.98 7.13 -10.22
C ILE A 217 15.70 8.43 -9.81
N ASP A 218 16.94 8.63 -10.30
CA ASP A 218 17.69 9.88 -10.04
C ASP A 218 16.92 11.09 -10.60
N ALA A 219 16.96 12.20 -9.87
CA ALA A 219 16.28 13.43 -10.27
C ALA A 219 16.74 13.96 -11.64
N LYS A 220 17.98 13.65 -12.05
CA LYS A 220 18.60 14.11 -13.30
C LYS A 220 18.29 13.23 -14.50
N GLU A 221 17.84 11.99 -14.30
CA GLU A 221 17.46 11.11 -15.41
C GLU A 221 16.21 11.63 -16.10
N GLU A 222 16.21 11.63 -17.40
CA GLU A 222 15.03 11.95 -18.19
C GLU A 222 14.04 10.77 -18.15
N LEU A 223 12.77 11.06 -17.84
CA LEU A 223 11.70 10.08 -17.80
C LEU A 223 10.62 10.47 -18.79
N ILE A 224 10.36 9.60 -19.75
CA ILE A 224 9.30 9.76 -20.74
C ILE A 224 8.20 8.74 -20.41
N LEU A 225 6.97 9.22 -20.25
CA LEU A 225 5.80 8.38 -20.06
C LEU A 225 5.21 8.01 -21.43
N THR A 226 5.00 6.70 -21.66
CA THR A 226 4.61 6.19 -22.98
C THR A 226 3.12 5.93 -23.13
N GLU A 227 2.40 5.75 -22.01
CA GLU A 227 0.97 5.49 -22.05
C GLU A 227 0.18 6.79 -21.96
N ASP A 228 -0.81 6.92 -22.84
CA ASP A 228 -1.82 7.97 -22.79
C ASP A 228 -3.11 7.43 -22.13
N PHE A 229 -4.00 8.35 -21.74
CA PHE A 229 -5.29 7.98 -21.18
C PHE A 229 -6.12 7.14 -22.15
N LYS A 230 -6.58 5.97 -21.67
CA LYS A 230 -7.58 5.14 -22.35
C LYS A 230 -8.79 4.97 -21.45
N PHE A 231 -9.95 5.36 -21.97
CA PHE A 231 -11.19 5.12 -21.26
C PHE A 231 -11.51 3.62 -21.27
N VAL A 232 -11.50 2.99 -20.10
CA VAL A 232 -11.93 1.60 -19.90
C VAL A 232 -13.08 1.61 -18.92
N PRO A 233 -14.32 1.30 -19.35
CA PRO A 233 -15.48 1.34 -18.48
C PRO A 233 -15.34 0.37 -17.30
N PHE A 234 -15.87 0.78 -16.15
CA PHE A 234 -15.91 -0.05 -14.94
C PHE A 234 -17.33 -0.59 -14.75
N HIS A 235 -17.48 -1.91 -14.86
CA HIS A 235 -18.79 -2.57 -14.91
C HIS A 235 -19.35 -3.04 -13.56
N PRO A 236 -18.53 -3.45 -12.54
CA PRO A 236 -19.07 -3.96 -11.29
C PRO A 236 -20.02 -3.00 -10.59
N GLY A 237 -21.11 -3.54 -10.03
CA GLY A 237 -22.03 -2.78 -9.21
C GLY A 237 -21.44 -2.46 -7.83
N MET A 238 -21.93 -1.42 -7.17
CA MET A 238 -21.41 -0.93 -5.90
C MET A 238 -21.43 -2.01 -4.80
N ASP A 239 -22.54 -2.73 -4.66
CA ASP A 239 -22.67 -3.75 -3.61
C ASP A 239 -21.75 -4.96 -3.88
N ALA A 240 -21.59 -5.35 -5.15
CA ALA A 240 -20.62 -6.37 -5.53
C ALA A 240 -19.17 -5.97 -5.19
N CYS A 241 -18.82 -4.67 -5.33
CA CYS A 241 -17.51 -4.16 -4.93
C CYS A 241 -17.29 -4.26 -3.41
N VAL A 242 -18.32 -3.95 -2.61
CA VAL A 242 -18.26 -4.07 -1.14
C VAL A 242 -18.13 -5.53 -0.71
N ASP A 243 -18.93 -6.43 -1.29
CA ASP A 243 -18.89 -7.86 -0.97
C ASP A 243 -17.53 -8.46 -1.35
N TYR A 244 -16.99 -8.08 -2.50
CA TYR A 244 -15.64 -8.47 -2.92
C TYR A 244 -14.58 -7.97 -1.94
N ALA A 245 -14.67 -6.70 -1.49
CA ALA A 245 -13.74 -6.12 -0.53
C ALA A 245 -13.71 -6.90 0.80
N TYR A 246 -14.85 -7.29 1.33
CA TYR A 246 -14.93 -8.09 2.55
C TYR A 246 -14.24 -9.45 2.46
N LEU A 247 -14.15 -10.01 1.25
CA LEU A 247 -13.52 -11.32 1.04
C LEU A 247 -12.02 -11.21 0.74
N HIS A 248 -11.57 -10.12 0.12
CA HIS A 248 -10.23 -10.05 -0.47
C HIS A 248 -9.29 -9.04 0.19
N ARG A 249 -9.80 -8.08 0.96
CA ARG A 249 -8.94 -7.09 1.63
C ARG A 249 -8.02 -7.73 2.67
N LYS A 250 -6.74 -7.45 2.53
CA LYS A 250 -5.69 -8.00 3.40
C LYS A 250 -5.72 -7.41 4.81
N ASP A 251 -6.08 -6.13 4.94
CA ASP A 251 -6.20 -5.46 6.22
C ASP A 251 -7.27 -6.13 7.11
N LEU A 252 -8.44 -6.47 6.57
CA LEU A 252 -9.46 -7.21 7.30
C LEU A 252 -8.98 -8.59 7.77
N LEU A 253 -8.16 -9.26 6.95
CA LEU A 253 -7.54 -10.54 7.34
C LEU A 253 -6.51 -10.35 8.45
N ILE A 254 -5.75 -9.26 8.41
CA ILE A 254 -4.80 -8.90 9.47
C ILE A 254 -5.54 -8.69 10.78
N ASP A 255 -6.70 -8.02 10.76
CA ASP A 255 -7.50 -7.78 11.97
C ASP A 255 -8.08 -9.06 12.55
N LEU A 256 -8.51 -10.00 11.69
CA LEU A 256 -8.90 -11.35 12.13
C LEU A 256 -7.73 -12.09 12.81
N TYR A 257 -6.52 -11.99 12.27
CA TYR A 257 -5.33 -12.55 12.90
C TYR A 257 -4.99 -11.85 14.22
N ASN A 258 -5.12 -10.52 14.27
CA ASN A 258 -4.95 -9.75 15.51
C ASN A 258 -5.95 -10.20 16.57
N LEU A 259 -7.21 -10.37 16.22
CA LEU A 259 -8.23 -10.89 17.14
C LEU A 259 -7.83 -12.29 17.67
N LYS A 260 -7.39 -13.18 16.78
CA LYS A 260 -6.93 -14.51 17.17
C LYS A 260 -5.72 -14.48 18.09
N GLN A 261 -4.78 -13.59 17.86
CA GLN A 261 -3.64 -13.36 18.78
C GLN A 261 -4.12 -12.92 20.15
N ARG A 262 -5.12 -12.00 20.25
CA ARG A 262 -5.69 -11.58 21.53
C ARG A 262 -6.42 -12.71 22.25
N GLU A 263 -7.08 -13.63 21.55
CA GLU A 263 -7.62 -14.85 22.17
C GLU A 263 -6.52 -15.73 22.78
N LEU A 264 -5.37 -15.85 22.10
CA LEU A 264 -4.22 -16.57 22.61
C LEU A 264 -3.55 -15.85 23.80
N ASP A 265 -3.54 -14.51 23.79
CA ASP A 265 -3.09 -13.72 24.94
C ASP A 265 -3.97 -13.98 26.20
N VAL A 266 -5.29 -14.10 26.01
CA VAL A 266 -6.20 -14.52 27.11
C VAL A 266 -5.84 -15.92 27.61
N LYS A 267 -5.56 -16.87 26.70
CA LYS A 267 -5.14 -18.23 27.07
C LYS A 267 -3.81 -18.21 27.81
N ALA A 268 -2.86 -17.40 27.36
CA ALA A 268 -1.55 -17.23 28.03
C ALA A 268 -1.68 -16.57 29.42
N ALA A 269 -2.58 -15.59 29.59
CA ALA A 269 -2.86 -14.98 30.90
C ALA A 269 -3.52 -15.97 31.88
N LYS A 270 -4.49 -16.77 31.43
CA LYS A 270 -5.13 -17.83 32.22
C LYS A 270 -4.15 -18.91 32.69
N ALA A 271 -3.01 -19.09 32.05
CA ALA A 271 -1.97 -19.99 32.51
C ALA A 271 -1.40 -19.60 33.87
N GLY A 272 -1.57 -18.33 34.32
CA GLY A 272 -1.22 -17.87 35.65
C GLY A 272 -1.96 -18.59 36.78
N TYR A 273 -3.13 -19.17 36.51
CA TYR A 273 -3.88 -19.99 37.46
C TYR A 273 -3.37 -21.43 37.57
N LEU A 274 -2.48 -21.86 36.69
CA LEU A 274 -2.00 -23.23 36.60
C LEU A 274 -0.58 -23.35 37.14
N PRO A 275 -0.17 -24.55 37.64
CA PRO A 275 1.20 -24.76 38.05
C PRO A 275 2.15 -24.70 36.87
N SER A 276 3.41 -24.33 37.14
CA SER A 276 4.51 -24.47 36.18
C SER A 276 5.48 -25.54 36.68
N LEU A 277 6.09 -26.29 35.74
CA LEU A 277 7.04 -27.36 36.00
C LEU A 277 8.28 -27.14 35.16
N SER A 278 9.45 -27.12 35.78
CA SER A 278 10.72 -26.96 35.10
C SER A 278 11.78 -27.98 35.59
N LEU A 279 12.55 -28.50 34.69
CA LEU A 279 13.74 -29.31 34.95
C LEU A 279 14.95 -28.39 34.94
N SER A 280 15.80 -28.47 35.96
CA SER A 280 17.06 -27.71 35.99
C SER A 280 18.22 -28.61 36.36
N ALA A 281 19.37 -28.37 35.73
CA ALA A 281 20.62 -28.96 36.10
C ALA A 281 21.67 -27.85 36.24
N SER A 282 22.45 -27.88 37.30
CA SER A 282 23.51 -26.90 37.49
C SER A 282 24.79 -27.58 38.03
N THR A 283 25.94 -27.09 37.61
CA THR A 283 27.21 -27.41 38.25
C THR A 283 27.99 -26.13 38.43
N GLY A 284 28.74 -26.06 39.54
CA GLY A 284 29.51 -24.88 39.88
C GLY A 284 30.75 -25.17 40.66
N ALA A 285 31.70 -24.26 40.58
CA ALA A 285 32.89 -24.21 41.44
C ALA A 285 32.89 -22.85 42.17
N SER A 286 33.17 -22.83 43.41
CA SER A 286 33.46 -21.62 44.15
C SER A 286 34.76 -21.71 44.92
N GLU A 287 35.51 -20.62 44.91
CA GLU A 287 36.78 -20.49 45.55
C GLU A 287 36.77 -19.27 46.47
N ARG A 288 37.25 -19.47 47.70
CA ARG A 288 37.46 -18.37 48.65
C ARG A 288 38.96 -18.05 48.64
N PHE A 289 39.30 -16.79 48.35
CA PHE A 289 40.69 -16.36 48.19
C PHE A 289 41.40 -15.92 49.52
N ASN A 290 40.75 -16.04 50.68
CA ASN A 290 41.34 -15.66 51.98
C ASN A 290 42.10 -16.82 52.65
N PRO A 291 43.01 -16.54 53.62
CA PRO A 291 43.77 -17.59 54.31
C PRO A 291 42.81 -18.60 54.97
N GLY A 292 42.86 -19.84 54.50
CA GLY A 292 41.90 -20.88 54.83
C GLY A 292 40.96 -21.19 53.66
N SER A 293 41.44 -20.98 52.42
CA SER A 293 40.66 -21.17 51.14
C SER A 293 40.07 -22.58 51.11
N ASP A 294 38.75 -22.58 50.90
CA ASP A 294 38.00 -23.82 50.73
C ASP A 294 37.40 -23.78 49.30
N ASN A 295 37.83 -24.78 48.50
CA ASN A 295 37.31 -24.95 47.15
C ASN A 295 36.11 -25.89 47.22
N SER A 296 34.97 -25.45 46.74
CA SER A 296 33.79 -26.28 46.65
C SER A 296 33.33 -26.50 45.25
N HIS A 297 33.01 -27.75 44.92
CA HIS A 297 32.34 -28.11 43.66
C HIS A 297 30.96 -28.65 44.01
N ASN A 298 29.95 -28.17 43.28
CA ASN A 298 28.60 -28.65 43.44
C ASN A 298 27.97 -29.03 42.10
N TYR A 299 27.12 -30.03 42.14
CA TYR A 299 26.23 -30.34 41.07
C TYR A 299 24.82 -30.54 41.63
N GLN A 300 23.84 -30.14 40.86
CA GLN A 300 22.45 -30.28 41.26
C GLN A 300 21.61 -30.57 40.02
N VAL A 301 20.72 -31.55 40.11
CA VAL A 301 19.65 -31.80 39.15
C VAL A 301 18.36 -31.79 39.96
N GLY A 302 17.40 -31.02 39.47
CA GLY A 302 16.14 -30.84 40.20
C GLY A 302 14.98 -30.62 39.26
N LEU A 303 13.81 -31.16 39.63
CA LEU A 303 12.52 -30.85 39.09
C LEU A 303 11.83 -29.89 40.05
N SER A 304 11.49 -28.71 39.54
CA SER A 304 10.77 -27.69 40.38
C SER A 304 9.37 -27.48 39.85
N ALA A 305 8.40 -27.50 40.74
CA ALA A 305 7.03 -27.13 40.50
C ALA A 305 6.73 -25.84 41.27
N SER A 306 6.13 -24.86 40.59
CA SER A 306 5.68 -23.61 41.22
C SER A 306 4.19 -23.38 40.86
N TRP A 307 3.40 -23.14 41.88
CA TRP A 307 1.98 -22.83 41.73
C TRP A 307 1.60 -21.68 42.68
N ASN A 308 1.12 -20.61 42.09
CA ASN A 308 0.66 -19.46 42.83
C ASN A 308 -0.81 -19.67 43.23
N LEU A 309 -1.03 -20.00 44.52
CA LEU A 309 -2.39 -20.30 45.03
C LEU A 309 -3.17 -19.05 45.40
N PHE A 310 -2.47 -17.97 45.73
CA PHE A 310 -3.05 -16.69 46.08
C PHE A 310 -2.09 -15.55 45.75
N ASP A 311 -2.53 -14.59 44.98
CA ASP A 311 -1.72 -13.46 44.53
C ASP A 311 -2.43 -12.09 44.67
N SER A 312 -3.41 -12.01 45.53
CA SER A 312 -4.19 -10.79 45.76
C SER A 312 -4.85 -10.21 44.49
N GLY A 313 -5.25 -11.07 43.56
CA GLY A 313 -5.97 -10.67 42.34
C GLY A 313 -5.08 -10.25 41.16
N VAL A 314 -3.75 -10.42 41.25
CA VAL A 314 -2.83 -10.03 40.13
C VAL A 314 -3.12 -10.85 38.87
N THR A 315 -3.29 -12.18 39.00
CA THR A 315 -3.63 -13.03 37.84
C THR A 315 -5.02 -12.72 37.32
N GLU A 316 -6.01 -12.46 38.18
CA GLU A 316 -7.35 -12.06 37.76
C GLU A 316 -7.31 -10.76 36.94
N ALA A 317 -6.65 -9.73 37.44
CA ALA A 317 -6.47 -8.46 36.71
C ALA A 317 -5.73 -8.62 35.41
N ALA A 318 -4.75 -9.52 35.32
CA ALA A 318 -4.05 -9.84 34.05
C ALA A 318 -4.97 -10.51 33.04
N VAL A 319 -5.85 -11.40 33.45
CA VAL A 319 -6.86 -12.05 32.62
C VAL A 319 -7.90 -11.03 32.15
N ASP A 320 -8.41 -10.18 33.05
CA ASP A 320 -9.39 -9.14 32.72
C ASP A 320 -8.82 -8.14 31.70
N LYS A 321 -7.56 -7.75 31.88
CA LYS A 321 -6.83 -6.93 30.90
C LYS A 321 -6.76 -7.60 29.51
N ALA A 322 -6.45 -8.88 29.48
CA ALA A 322 -6.36 -9.64 28.23
C ALA A 322 -7.74 -9.80 27.56
N ILE A 323 -8.80 -10.03 28.34
CA ILE A 323 -10.19 -10.09 27.85
C ILE A 323 -10.58 -8.74 27.25
N THR A 324 -10.33 -7.63 27.98
CA THR A 324 -10.62 -6.29 27.47
C THR A 324 -9.88 -5.99 26.18
N ALA A 325 -8.61 -6.42 26.04
CA ALA A 325 -7.85 -6.24 24.82
C ALA A 325 -8.40 -7.07 23.64
N ARG A 326 -8.94 -8.28 23.91
CA ARG A 326 -9.65 -9.09 22.91
C ARG A 326 -10.94 -8.39 22.47
N ASP A 327 -11.74 -7.90 23.40
CA ASP A 327 -13.00 -7.20 23.11
C ASP A 327 -12.75 -5.91 22.29
N GLN A 328 -11.67 -5.19 22.60
CA GLN A 328 -11.22 -4.04 21.80
C GLN A 328 -10.86 -4.46 20.38
N ALA A 329 -10.16 -5.57 20.19
CA ALA A 329 -9.81 -6.07 18.86
C ALA A 329 -11.06 -6.51 18.06
N GLU A 330 -12.07 -7.10 18.73
CA GLU A 330 -13.36 -7.44 18.13
C GLU A 330 -14.12 -6.19 17.64
N LEU A 331 -14.18 -5.15 18.47
CA LEU A 331 -14.78 -3.86 18.09
C LEU A 331 -14.01 -3.16 16.97
N THR A 332 -12.67 -3.27 16.95
CA THR A 332 -11.84 -2.76 15.86
C THR A 332 -12.20 -3.44 14.55
N LEU A 333 -12.33 -4.77 14.57
CA LEU A 333 -12.74 -5.54 13.37
C LEU A 333 -14.11 -5.10 12.85
N VAL A 334 -15.09 -4.82 13.74
CA VAL A 334 -16.41 -4.31 13.33
C VAL A 334 -16.27 -2.93 12.70
N LYS A 335 -15.53 -2.03 13.35
CA LYS A 335 -15.27 -0.68 12.84
C LYS A 335 -14.61 -0.72 11.46
N ASP A 336 -13.58 -1.54 11.28
CA ASP A 336 -12.84 -1.59 10.04
C ASP A 336 -13.68 -2.17 8.88
N LYS A 337 -14.64 -3.08 9.17
CA LYS A 337 -15.65 -3.48 8.20
C LYS A 337 -16.55 -2.31 7.76
N GLU A 338 -16.98 -1.48 8.70
CA GLU A 338 -17.80 -0.29 8.40
C GLU A 338 -16.98 0.72 7.58
N ASP A 339 -15.73 0.97 7.94
CA ASP A 339 -14.82 1.87 7.25
C ASP A 339 -14.53 1.39 5.81
N ILE A 340 -14.36 0.08 5.61
CA ILE A 340 -14.19 -0.54 4.28
C ILE A 340 -15.44 -0.29 3.42
N SER A 341 -16.63 -0.58 3.95
CA SER A 341 -17.87 -0.33 3.23
C SER A 341 -18.03 1.13 2.85
N PHE A 342 -17.75 2.03 3.78
CA PHE A 342 -17.81 3.46 3.54
C PHE A 342 -16.80 3.90 2.46
N SER A 343 -15.55 3.49 2.57
CA SER A 343 -14.47 3.84 1.64
C SER A 343 -14.76 3.35 0.22
N VAL A 344 -15.18 2.09 0.06
CA VAL A 344 -15.52 1.54 -1.26
C VAL A 344 -16.70 2.31 -1.88
N ARG A 345 -17.76 2.58 -1.11
CA ARG A 345 -18.91 3.35 -1.59
C ARG A 345 -18.55 4.78 -1.98
N GLN A 346 -17.73 5.44 -1.16
CA GLN A 346 -17.26 6.81 -1.44
C GLN A 346 -16.47 6.86 -2.75
N LEU A 347 -15.47 5.98 -2.91
CA LEU A 347 -14.63 5.93 -4.10
C LEU A 347 -15.44 5.53 -5.34
N TYR A 348 -16.39 4.61 -5.20
CA TYR A 348 -17.29 4.23 -6.28
C TYR A 348 -18.15 5.42 -6.77
N TYR A 349 -18.73 6.22 -5.84
CA TYR A 349 -19.46 7.41 -6.23
C TYR A 349 -18.58 8.46 -6.90
N SER A 350 -17.35 8.66 -6.40
CA SER A 350 -16.40 9.58 -7.01
C SER A 350 -16.00 9.14 -8.43
N MET A 351 -15.77 7.83 -8.62
CA MET A 351 -15.51 7.28 -9.94
C MET A 351 -16.68 7.48 -10.91
N ARG A 352 -17.92 7.21 -10.47
CA ARG A 352 -19.12 7.39 -11.31
C ARG A 352 -19.41 8.86 -11.60
N GLU A 353 -19.10 9.76 -10.67
CA GLU A 353 -19.15 11.20 -10.92
C GLU A 353 -18.16 11.59 -12.01
N ALA A 354 -16.87 11.16 -11.88
CA ALA A 354 -15.84 11.46 -12.85
C ALA A 354 -16.17 10.89 -14.25
N GLU A 355 -16.75 9.69 -14.32
CA GLU A 355 -17.23 9.08 -15.57
C GLU A 355 -18.29 9.94 -16.27
N ARG A 356 -19.29 10.41 -15.52
CA ARG A 356 -20.32 11.29 -16.06
C ARG A 356 -19.76 12.66 -16.44
N ARG A 357 -18.91 13.22 -15.61
CA ARG A 357 -18.23 14.49 -15.85
C ARG A 357 -17.38 14.44 -17.13
N PHE A 358 -16.67 13.33 -17.37
CA PHE A 358 -15.92 13.10 -18.60
C PHE A 358 -16.80 13.25 -19.86
N ALA A 359 -18.02 12.66 -19.86
CA ALA A 359 -18.93 12.77 -20.99
C ALA A 359 -19.44 14.21 -21.20
N VAL A 360 -19.78 14.90 -20.12
CA VAL A 360 -20.30 16.28 -20.17
C VAL A 360 -19.21 17.28 -20.58
N THR A 361 -18.01 17.16 -19.99
CA THR A 361 -16.91 18.09 -20.30
C THR A 361 -16.39 17.91 -21.73
N ARG A 362 -16.46 16.71 -22.29
CA ARG A 362 -16.13 16.47 -23.72
C ARG A 362 -17.07 17.26 -24.65
N ALA A 363 -18.35 17.27 -24.36
CA ALA A 363 -19.32 18.07 -25.15
C ALA A 363 -19.05 19.57 -24.98
N ALA A 364 -18.75 20.01 -23.74
CA ALA A 364 -18.44 21.40 -23.46
C ALA A 364 -17.21 21.92 -24.22
N VAL A 365 -16.18 21.10 -24.42
CA VAL A 365 -15.00 21.46 -25.24
C VAL A 365 -15.44 21.74 -26.68
N SER A 366 -16.23 20.87 -27.30
CA SER A 366 -16.71 21.06 -28.68
C SER A 366 -17.55 22.31 -28.85
N GLU A 367 -18.41 22.63 -27.87
CA GLU A 367 -19.22 23.84 -27.87
C GLU A 367 -18.37 25.11 -27.70
N ALA A 368 -17.36 25.05 -26.81
CA ALA A 368 -16.46 26.18 -26.56
C ALA A 368 -15.50 26.43 -27.75
N GLU A 369 -15.07 25.38 -28.45
CA GLU A 369 -14.29 25.50 -29.70
C GLU A 369 -15.08 26.23 -30.79
N GLU A 370 -16.35 25.90 -30.97
CA GLU A 370 -17.23 26.54 -31.93
C GLU A 370 -17.51 28.01 -31.55
N ASP A 371 -17.76 28.29 -30.28
CA ASP A 371 -17.98 29.64 -29.76
C ASP A 371 -16.75 30.53 -30.01
N TYR A 372 -15.56 30.04 -29.65
CA TYR A 372 -14.31 30.76 -29.92
C TYR A 372 -14.09 31.01 -31.42
N TYR A 373 -14.37 30.00 -32.25
CA TYR A 373 -14.28 30.16 -33.71
C TYR A 373 -15.21 31.27 -34.21
N ILE A 374 -16.48 31.26 -33.81
CA ILE A 374 -17.47 32.25 -34.20
C ILE A 374 -17.07 33.65 -33.69
N ALA A 375 -16.68 33.79 -32.42
CA ALA A 375 -16.23 35.06 -31.85
C ALA A 375 -15.02 35.64 -32.59
N SER A 376 -14.03 34.78 -32.93
CA SER A 376 -12.81 35.15 -33.66
C SER A 376 -13.14 35.67 -35.08
N GLU A 377 -14.05 34.99 -35.80
CA GLU A 377 -14.44 35.37 -37.16
C GLU A 377 -15.27 36.67 -37.19
N LYS A 378 -16.21 36.84 -36.23
CA LYS A 378 -16.95 38.09 -36.06
C LYS A 378 -16.02 39.28 -35.80
N TYR A 379 -15.03 39.08 -34.92
CA TYR A 379 -14.07 40.14 -34.61
C TYR A 379 -13.20 40.51 -35.80
N ARG A 380 -12.73 39.53 -36.60
CA ARG A 380 -11.98 39.77 -37.84
C ARG A 380 -12.82 40.51 -38.87
N ALA A 381 -14.09 40.20 -38.95
CA ALA A 381 -15.05 40.90 -39.84
C ALA A 381 -15.44 42.31 -39.33
N GLY A 382 -14.95 42.73 -38.17
CA GLY A 382 -15.32 44.03 -37.53
C GLY A 382 -16.73 44.06 -36.93
N GLN A 383 -17.39 42.93 -36.78
CA GLN A 383 -18.74 42.77 -36.27
C GLN A 383 -18.78 42.33 -34.79
N GLY A 384 -17.64 41.95 -34.22
CA GLY A 384 -17.49 41.51 -32.83
C GLY A 384 -16.72 42.54 -31.99
N ILE A 385 -16.89 42.43 -30.67
CA ILE A 385 -16.10 43.22 -29.71
C ILE A 385 -14.96 42.38 -29.10
N LEU A 386 -13.93 43.05 -28.58
CA LEU A 386 -12.77 42.40 -27.99
C LEU A 386 -13.15 41.45 -26.83
N LEU A 387 -14.13 41.85 -26.03
CA LEU A 387 -14.58 41.08 -24.87
C LEU A 387 -15.09 39.71 -25.26
N ASP A 388 -15.86 39.61 -26.36
CA ASP A 388 -16.40 38.33 -26.84
C ASP A 388 -15.27 37.30 -27.13
N ILE A 389 -14.15 37.75 -27.70
CA ILE A 389 -12.97 36.84 -27.95
C ILE A 389 -12.32 36.45 -26.65
N ILE A 390 -12.10 37.39 -25.75
CA ILE A 390 -11.43 37.10 -24.47
C ILE A 390 -12.28 36.09 -23.67
N ASP A 391 -13.59 36.34 -23.57
CA ASP A 391 -14.53 35.48 -22.81
C ASP A 391 -14.63 34.08 -23.45
N SER A 392 -14.73 33.99 -24.78
CA SER A 392 -14.77 32.69 -25.49
C SER A 392 -13.44 31.91 -25.41
N GLN A 393 -12.29 32.63 -25.42
CA GLN A 393 -10.96 32.03 -25.25
C GLN A 393 -10.79 31.48 -23.83
N GLU A 394 -11.23 32.20 -22.81
CA GLU A 394 -11.21 31.77 -21.40
C GLU A 394 -12.15 30.56 -21.20
N ALA A 395 -13.35 30.61 -21.78
CA ALA A 395 -14.30 29.50 -21.75
C ALA A 395 -13.71 28.22 -22.39
N LEU A 396 -13.05 28.33 -23.53
CA LEU A 396 -12.40 27.22 -24.19
C LEU A 396 -11.27 26.64 -23.35
N ALA A 397 -10.33 27.45 -22.87
CA ALA A 397 -9.24 27.01 -22.01
C ALA A 397 -9.76 26.32 -20.73
N THR A 398 -10.84 26.87 -20.12
CA THR A 398 -11.49 26.28 -18.96
C THR A 398 -12.15 24.93 -19.30
N ALA A 399 -12.83 24.81 -20.42
CA ALA A 399 -13.45 23.57 -20.88
C ALA A 399 -12.40 22.48 -21.12
N GLU A 400 -11.29 22.81 -21.80
CA GLU A 400 -10.17 21.89 -22.05
C GLU A 400 -9.52 21.41 -20.74
N LEU A 401 -9.28 22.32 -19.78
CA LEU A 401 -8.71 21.96 -18.46
C LEU A 401 -9.67 21.08 -17.65
N ASN A 402 -10.97 21.36 -17.69
CA ASN A 402 -11.98 20.55 -17.01
C ASN A 402 -12.08 19.14 -17.62
N PHE A 403 -12.01 19.05 -18.94
CA PHE A 403 -12.00 17.75 -19.65
C PHE A 403 -10.76 16.95 -19.32
N ASN A 404 -9.58 17.59 -19.35
CA ASN A 404 -8.32 16.98 -18.94
C ASN A 404 -8.40 16.43 -17.52
N SER A 405 -8.86 17.24 -16.56
CA SER A 405 -9.02 16.79 -15.17
C SER A 405 -10.01 15.62 -15.07
N ALA A 406 -11.15 15.66 -15.76
CA ALA A 406 -12.14 14.59 -15.71
C ALA A 406 -11.61 13.24 -16.24
N GLN A 407 -10.76 13.26 -17.27
CA GLN A 407 -10.11 12.06 -17.81
C GLN A 407 -9.24 11.37 -16.76
N TYR A 408 -8.33 12.11 -16.16
CA TYR A 408 -7.37 11.53 -15.22
C TYR A 408 -7.99 11.28 -13.84
N ASP A 409 -8.99 12.05 -13.42
CA ASP A 409 -9.77 11.76 -12.21
C ASP A 409 -10.47 10.40 -12.32
N TYR A 410 -11.10 10.11 -13.46
CA TYR A 410 -11.71 8.80 -13.68
C TYR A 410 -10.68 7.66 -13.56
N ALA A 411 -9.51 7.81 -14.18
CA ALA A 411 -8.46 6.80 -14.13
C ALA A 411 -7.95 6.57 -12.69
N ARG A 412 -7.73 7.66 -11.93
CA ARG A 412 -7.30 7.59 -10.53
C ARG A 412 -8.37 6.96 -9.64
N TYR A 413 -9.63 7.40 -9.74
CA TYR A 413 -10.70 6.83 -8.93
C TYR A 413 -10.98 5.38 -9.27
N LYS A 414 -10.87 4.97 -10.54
CA LYS A 414 -10.96 3.56 -10.91
C LYS A 414 -9.87 2.73 -10.22
N ALA A 415 -8.61 3.15 -10.30
CA ALA A 415 -7.52 2.47 -9.61
C ALA A 415 -7.70 2.46 -8.07
N ALA A 416 -8.23 3.55 -7.50
CA ALA A 416 -8.53 3.63 -6.08
C ALA A 416 -9.66 2.67 -5.66
N VAL A 417 -10.72 2.51 -6.48
CA VAL A 417 -11.79 1.52 -6.26
C VAL A 417 -11.22 0.10 -6.31
N GLU A 418 -10.39 -0.21 -7.31
CA GLU A 418 -9.72 -1.52 -7.44
C GLU A 418 -8.87 -1.83 -6.20
N ASN A 419 -8.07 -0.89 -5.70
CA ASN A 419 -7.31 -1.04 -4.46
C ASN A 419 -8.22 -1.17 -3.23
N ALA A 420 -9.29 -0.38 -3.15
CA ALA A 420 -10.24 -0.44 -2.04
C ALA A 420 -11.01 -1.77 -2.00
N MET A 421 -11.16 -2.43 -3.13
CA MET A 421 -11.70 -3.79 -3.23
C MET A 421 -10.67 -4.86 -2.82
N GLY A 422 -9.38 -4.51 -2.72
CA GLY A 422 -8.32 -5.47 -2.45
C GLY A 422 -7.96 -6.33 -3.66
N LEU A 423 -8.12 -5.78 -4.88
CA LEU A 423 -7.66 -6.44 -6.11
C LEU A 423 -6.15 -6.53 -6.11
N GLY A 424 -5.63 -7.75 -6.26
CA GLY A 424 -4.20 -8.03 -6.36
C GLY A 424 -3.60 -7.55 -7.68
N LEU A 425 -2.27 -7.57 -7.75
CA LEU A 425 -1.52 -7.27 -8.98
C LEU A 425 -1.92 -8.26 -10.08
N GLY A 426 -2.47 -7.76 -11.19
CA GLY A 426 -2.88 -8.56 -12.34
C GLY A 426 -4.24 -9.26 -12.20
N GLU A 427 -4.98 -9.03 -11.13
CA GLU A 427 -6.34 -9.52 -10.99
C GLU A 427 -7.31 -8.64 -11.81
N ASN A 428 -8.13 -9.28 -12.63
CA ASN A 428 -9.19 -8.57 -13.34
C ASN A 428 -10.41 -8.47 -12.42
N PRO A 429 -11.02 -7.28 -12.21
CA PRO A 429 -12.20 -7.11 -11.35
C PRO A 429 -13.44 -7.92 -11.77
N GLY A 430 -13.38 -8.63 -12.89
CA GLY A 430 -14.47 -9.49 -13.37
C GLY A 430 -14.29 -11.00 -13.12
N ILE A 431 -13.17 -11.45 -12.56
CA ILE A 431 -12.89 -12.88 -12.41
C ILE A 431 -12.43 -13.14 -10.97
N ALA A 432 -13.35 -13.53 -10.09
CA ALA A 432 -12.97 -14.25 -8.89
C ALA A 432 -12.33 -15.58 -9.33
N ASP A 433 -11.03 -15.77 -9.08
CA ASP A 433 -10.39 -17.05 -9.28
C ASP A 433 -10.98 -18.06 -8.27
N PRO A 434 -11.79 -19.02 -8.71
CA PRO A 434 -12.47 -19.95 -7.79
C PRO A 434 -11.48 -20.85 -7.05
N GLU A 435 -10.30 -21.14 -7.62
CA GLU A 435 -9.28 -21.96 -6.97
C GLU A 435 -8.62 -21.19 -5.83
N ARG A 436 -8.24 -19.93 -6.03
CA ARG A 436 -7.70 -19.05 -4.99
C ARG A 436 -8.68 -18.78 -3.86
N THR A 437 -9.96 -18.71 -4.18
CA THR A 437 -11.01 -18.51 -3.19
C THR A 437 -11.20 -19.77 -2.35
N ALA A 438 -11.18 -20.95 -2.97
CA ALA A 438 -11.28 -22.25 -2.27
C ALA A 438 -10.03 -22.51 -1.41
N GLU A 439 -8.84 -22.19 -1.88
CA GLU A 439 -7.60 -22.28 -1.10
C GLU A 439 -7.63 -21.37 0.13
N ARG A 440 -8.14 -20.13 -0.01
CA ARG A 440 -8.33 -19.21 1.11
C ARG A 440 -9.34 -19.72 2.13
N GLU A 441 -10.47 -20.22 1.68
CA GLU A 441 -11.46 -20.82 2.58
C GLU A 441 -10.90 -22.04 3.32
N ALA A 442 -10.17 -22.91 2.63
CA ALA A 442 -9.51 -24.06 3.23
C ALA A 442 -8.49 -23.62 4.29
N PHE A 443 -7.66 -22.62 3.97
CA PHE A 443 -6.69 -22.03 4.87
C PHE A 443 -7.32 -21.45 6.14
N PHE A 444 -8.44 -20.72 6.01
CA PHE A 444 -9.16 -20.17 7.17
C PHE A 444 -9.84 -21.26 8.00
N ARG A 445 -10.42 -22.27 7.34
CA ARG A 445 -11.07 -23.40 8.00
C ARG A 445 -10.06 -24.24 8.80
N GLU A 446 -8.89 -24.49 8.24
CA GLU A 446 -7.80 -25.25 8.89
C GLU A 446 -7.30 -24.54 10.15
N ARG A 447 -7.29 -23.20 10.16
CA ARG A 447 -6.86 -22.38 11.31
C ARG A 447 -8.00 -21.96 12.25
N GLY A 448 -9.21 -22.46 12.04
CA GLY A 448 -10.39 -22.11 12.86
C GLY A 448 -10.76 -20.63 12.77
N ILE A 449 -10.29 -19.92 11.73
CA ILE A 449 -10.62 -18.54 11.44
C ILE A 449 -11.84 -18.57 10.51
N VAL A 450 -12.99 -18.16 11.02
CA VAL A 450 -14.20 -18.02 10.17
C VAL A 450 -14.24 -16.54 9.77
N PRO A 451 -13.96 -16.18 8.48
CA PRO A 451 -13.92 -14.79 8.01
C PRO A 451 -15.27 -14.15 8.12
N ASN A 452 -16.14 -14.27 8.76
CA ASN A 452 -17.50 -13.77 9.01
C ASN A 452 -18.36 -14.93 9.57
N GLY A 453 -18.78 -14.96 10.78
CA GLY A 453 -19.68 -15.95 11.37
C GLY A 453 -20.74 -16.59 10.44
N PRO A 454 -21.84 -17.16 10.93
CA PRO A 454 -22.79 -17.89 10.09
C PRO A 454 -23.44 -17.10 8.93
N ARG A 455 -23.27 -15.78 8.91
CA ARG A 455 -23.66 -14.92 7.76
C ARG A 455 -22.71 -15.02 6.57
N ALA A 456 -21.42 -15.26 6.78
CA ALA A 456 -20.41 -15.29 5.73
C ALA A 456 -20.63 -16.35 4.66
N SER A 457 -21.14 -17.51 5.02
CA SER A 457 -21.44 -18.56 4.03
C SER A 457 -22.66 -18.23 3.15
N ARG A 458 -23.54 -17.34 3.61
CA ARG A 458 -24.66 -16.81 2.82
C ARG A 458 -24.22 -15.64 1.96
N ASP A 459 -23.45 -14.71 2.56
CA ASP A 459 -22.94 -13.53 1.88
C ASP A 459 -21.92 -13.91 0.79
N TYR A 460 -21.10 -14.96 1.04
CA TYR A 460 -20.14 -15.48 0.06
C TYR A 460 -20.83 -16.12 -1.16
N ARG A 461 -21.85 -16.95 -0.97
CA ARG A 461 -22.62 -17.51 -2.08
C ARG A 461 -23.33 -16.42 -2.88
N HIS A 462 -23.88 -15.43 -2.19
CA HIS A 462 -24.54 -14.31 -2.82
C HIS A 462 -23.54 -13.39 -3.56
N ALA A 463 -22.39 -13.09 -2.96
CA ALA A 463 -21.32 -12.36 -3.61
C ALA A 463 -20.79 -13.10 -4.85
N LYS A 464 -20.61 -14.42 -4.78
CA LYS A 464 -20.22 -15.26 -5.91
C LYS A 464 -21.28 -15.26 -7.01
N GLU A 465 -22.56 -15.39 -6.67
CA GLU A 465 -23.68 -15.32 -7.62
C GLU A 465 -23.73 -13.92 -8.29
N ILE A 466 -23.49 -12.85 -7.55
CA ILE A 466 -23.45 -11.47 -8.08
C ILE A 466 -22.21 -11.29 -8.99
N ILE A 467 -21.05 -11.80 -8.59
CA ILE A 467 -19.81 -11.73 -9.39
C ILE A 467 -19.95 -12.56 -10.65
N ASP A 468 -20.50 -13.79 -10.57
CA ASP A 468 -20.77 -14.65 -11.71
C ASP A 468 -21.85 -14.08 -12.64
N ALA A 469 -22.86 -13.38 -12.07
CA ALA A 469 -23.88 -12.66 -12.83
C ALA A 469 -23.33 -11.41 -13.55
N ASN A 470 -22.28 -10.81 -12.99
CA ASN A 470 -21.63 -9.59 -13.48
C ASN A 470 -20.26 -9.86 -14.16
N THR A 471 -20.05 -11.02 -14.79
CA THR A 471 -18.83 -11.28 -15.56
C THR A 471 -18.75 -10.44 -16.84
N PRO A 472 -17.56 -9.99 -17.26
CA PRO A 472 -17.38 -9.18 -18.45
C PRO A 472 -18.01 -9.76 -19.73
N ALA A 473 -18.09 -11.09 -19.83
CA ALA A 473 -18.73 -11.77 -20.95
C ALA A 473 -20.25 -11.52 -21.00
N LYS A 474 -20.94 -11.54 -19.86
CA LYS A 474 -22.38 -11.24 -19.79
C LYS A 474 -22.69 -9.78 -20.06
N TRP A 475 -21.83 -8.87 -19.60
CA TRP A 475 -22.02 -7.44 -19.87
C TRP A 475 -21.69 -7.05 -21.31
N ALA A 476 -20.75 -7.74 -21.97
CA ALA A 476 -20.52 -7.58 -23.39
C ALA A 476 -21.76 -8.04 -24.19
N GLU A 477 -22.36 -9.15 -23.81
CA GLU A 477 -23.62 -9.63 -24.43
C GLU A 477 -24.82 -8.70 -24.15
N GLU A 478 -24.94 -8.14 -22.92
CA GLU A 478 -25.97 -7.16 -22.60
C GLU A 478 -25.76 -5.83 -23.31
N ALA A 479 -24.51 -5.32 -23.38
CA ALA A 479 -24.19 -4.11 -24.12
C ALA A 479 -24.41 -4.27 -25.62
N GLU A 480 -24.09 -5.41 -26.21
CA GLU A 480 -24.40 -5.73 -27.60
C GLU A 480 -25.92 -5.82 -27.84
N ARG A 481 -26.66 -6.38 -26.90
CA ARG A 481 -28.12 -6.48 -26.96
C ARG A 481 -28.78 -5.10 -26.84
N GLU A 482 -28.38 -4.25 -25.88
CA GLU A 482 -28.84 -2.86 -25.75
C GLU A 482 -28.50 -2.02 -26.97
N ALA A 483 -27.30 -2.22 -27.55
CA ALA A 483 -26.90 -1.56 -28.79
C ALA A 483 -27.73 -2.01 -29.99
N ALA A 484 -28.07 -3.29 -30.08
CA ALA A 484 -28.96 -3.83 -31.11
C ALA A 484 -30.41 -3.30 -30.96
N GLU A 485 -30.97 -3.31 -29.75
CA GLU A 485 -32.31 -2.76 -29.47
C GLU A 485 -32.41 -1.23 -29.74
N THR A 486 -31.28 -0.51 -29.50
CA THR A 486 -31.21 0.94 -29.78
C THR A 486 -31.12 1.21 -31.28
N GLN A 487 -30.60 0.29 -32.09
CA GLN A 487 -30.56 0.41 -33.56
C GLN A 487 -31.90 0.02 -34.21
N GLU A 488 -32.59 -0.97 -33.70
CA GLU A 488 -33.93 -1.34 -34.17
C GLU A 488 -34.99 -0.24 -33.88
N GLY A 489 -34.86 0.43 -32.70
CA GLY A 489 -35.77 1.54 -32.34
C GLY A 489 -35.58 2.84 -33.15
N LYS A 490 -34.49 2.96 -33.93
CA LYS A 490 -34.24 4.11 -34.82
C LYS A 490 -34.67 3.90 -36.27
N GLY A 491 -35.09 2.68 -36.62
CA GLY A 491 -35.54 2.32 -37.97
C GLY A 491 -37.05 2.61 -38.23
N ASP A 492 -37.82 2.97 -37.21
CA ASP A 492 -39.29 3.13 -37.27
C ASP A 492 -39.75 4.56 -36.97
N ARG A 493 -38.93 5.56 -37.29
CA ARG A 493 -39.36 6.99 -37.24
C ARG A 493 -38.94 7.77 -38.48
#